data_30e8791fcdd0ef9ffcb1b95eda170627
#
_entry.id   30e8791fcdd0ef9ffcb1b95eda170627
#
_cell.length_a   1.000
_cell.length_b   1.000
_cell.length_c   1.000
_cell.angle_alpha   90.00
_cell.angle_beta   90.00
_cell.angle_gamma   90.00
#
_symmetry.space_group_name_H-M   'P 1'
#
loop_
_entity.id
_entity.type
_entity.pdbx_description
1 polymer ?
#
loop_
_entity_poly.entity_id
_entity_poly.type
_entity_poly.pdbx_seq_one_letter_code
_entity_poly.pdbx_strand_id
1 'polypeptide(L)'
;MWEIVKSAWWIVYYLDENFEPKYLLIKRHALSGKIERVAPKWKIQIWEDEKKAAVREIWEETGIKKEDLIVKQMLWTTSLRSSDTKFWHLDKDVTYFLMKFTWDPKSINLIEWEWYVWIYKWATIEDVLGLIYYEDIRELIRKSYFMIKDEKKNQWVKASFFEKL
;
A
#
# COMPACT_ATOMS: atom_id res chain seq x y z
N MET A 1 -22.30 6.90 -21.73
CA MET A 1 -22.07 6.10 -20.51
C MET A 1 -20.60 6.30 -20.13
N TRP A 2 -20.32 6.93 -19.02
CA TRP A 2 -18.93 7.20 -18.61
C TRP A 2 -18.33 5.90 -18.07
N GLU A 3 -17.19 5.51 -18.61
CA GLU A 3 -16.51 4.29 -18.18
C GLU A 3 -15.83 4.53 -16.82
N ILE A 4 -16.18 3.72 -15.81
CA ILE A 4 -15.53 3.76 -14.49
C ILE A 4 -14.20 3.02 -14.61
N VAL A 5 -13.11 3.73 -14.36
CA VAL A 5 -11.77 3.13 -14.36
C VAL A 5 -11.53 2.43 -13.04
N LYS A 6 -11.28 1.11 -13.08
CA LYS A 6 -10.85 0.35 -11.91
C LYS A 6 -9.36 0.51 -11.69
N SER A 7 -8.96 0.72 -10.45
CA SER A 7 -7.56 0.84 -10.02
C SER A 7 -7.33 0.01 -8.76
N ALA A 8 -6.16 -0.55 -8.61
CA ALA A 8 -5.76 -1.23 -7.40
C ALA A 8 -4.65 -0.45 -6.69
N TRP A 9 -4.68 -0.46 -5.34
CA TRP A 9 -3.67 0.16 -4.51
C TRP A 9 -3.18 -0.83 -3.48
N TRP A 10 -2.01 -0.53 -2.93
CA TRP A 10 -1.39 -1.36 -1.95
C TRP A 10 -0.96 -0.55 -0.72
N ILE A 11 -1.04 -1.20 0.44
CA ILE A 11 -0.42 -0.78 1.68
C ILE A 11 0.54 -1.90 2.06
N VAL A 12 1.84 -1.67 1.87
CA VAL A 12 2.88 -2.65 2.17
C VAL A 12 3.50 -2.34 3.52
N TYR A 13 3.66 -3.37 4.34
CA TYR A 13 4.34 -3.28 5.62
C TYR A 13 5.27 -4.47 5.85
N TYR A 14 6.27 -4.28 6.68
CA TYR A 14 7.00 -5.38 7.30
C TYR A 14 6.93 -5.25 8.84
N LEU A 15 7.27 -6.31 9.56
CA LEU A 15 7.39 -6.27 11.02
C LEU A 15 8.87 -6.15 11.37
N ASP A 16 9.22 -5.13 12.16
CA ASP A 16 10.58 -4.96 12.66
C ASP A 16 10.92 -6.01 13.76
N GLU A 17 12.11 -5.93 14.35
CA GLU A 17 12.58 -6.83 15.41
C GLU A 17 11.69 -6.82 16.67
N ASN A 18 10.97 -5.73 16.92
CA ASN A 18 9.99 -5.59 17.99
C ASN A 18 8.59 -6.00 17.55
N PHE A 19 8.45 -6.52 16.33
CA PHE A 19 7.19 -6.85 15.71
C PHE A 19 6.26 -5.64 15.54
N GLU A 20 6.82 -4.45 15.41
CA GLU A 20 6.05 -3.26 15.07
C GLU A 20 5.98 -3.08 13.55
N PRO A 21 4.78 -2.78 13.00
CA PRO A 21 4.64 -2.59 11.57
C PRO A 21 5.35 -1.31 11.11
N LYS A 22 6.16 -1.44 10.08
CA LYS A 22 6.76 -0.36 9.32
C LYS A 22 6.13 -0.35 7.93
N TYR A 23 5.62 0.79 7.52
CA TYR A 23 4.90 0.97 6.27
C TYR A 23 5.82 1.52 5.19
N LEU A 24 5.70 0.96 3.99
CA LEU A 24 6.42 1.46 2.83
C LEU A 24 5.78 2.76 2.33
N LEU A 25 6.54 3.83 2.35
CA LEU A 25 6.20 5.10 1.74
C LEU A 25 7.13 5.37 0.56
N ILE A 26 6.55 5.74 -0.57
CA ILE A 26 7.29 6.19 -1.74
C ILE A 26 7.04 7.68 -1.90
N LYS A 27 8.13 8.44 -1.99
CA LYS A 27 8.10 9.87 -2.29
C LYS A 27 8.41 10.06 -3.77
N ARG A 28 7.48 10.64 -4.47
CA ARG A 28 7.61 11.02 -5.86
C ARG A 28 7.88 12.50 -5.97
N HIS A 29 8.99 12.87 -6.60
CA HIS A 29 9.26 14.23 -7.02
C HIS A 29 8.76 14.41 -8.44
N ALA A 30 7.65 15.13 -8.63
CA ALA A 30 7.25 15.57 -9.96
C ALA A 30 8.20 16.69 -10.43
N LEU A 31 8.52 16.73 -11.73
CA LEU A 31 9.31 17.81 -12.36
C LEU A 31 8.67 19.20 -12.14
N SER A 32 7.38 19.26 -11.79
CA SER A 32 6.67 20.48 -11.42
C SER A 32 7.04 21.03 -10.03
N GLY A 33 7.96 20.39 -9.31
CA GLY A 33 8.36 20.76 -7.93
C GLY A 33 7.34 20.37 -6.86
N LYS A 34 6.22 19.76 -7.20
CA LYS A 34 5.27 19.22 -6.23
C LYS A 34 5.78 17.90 -5.66
N ILE A 35 5.88 17.85 -4.35
CA ILE A 35 6.18 16.62 -3.62
C ILE A 35 4.84 15.90 -3.38
N GLU A 36 4.58 14.86 -4.14
CA GLU A 36 3.47 13.96 -3.89
C GLU A 36 3.97 12.74 -3.14
N ARG A 37 3.48 12.54 -1.92
CA ARG A 37 3.69 11.30 -1.16
C ARG A 37 2.47 10.44 -1.43
N VAL A 38 2.58 9.52 -2.37
CA VAL A 38 1.45 8.77 -2.87
C VAL A 38 1.85 7.32 -3.01
N ALA A 39 0.93 6.44 -2.63
CA ALA A 39 0.91 5.12 -3.22
C ALA A 39 0.46 5.31 -4.68
N PRO A 40 1.19 4.80 -5.66
CA PRO A 40 0.92 5.00 -7.07
C PRO A 40 -0.42 4.40 -7.49
N LYS A 41 -1.06 5.03 -8.46
CA LYS A 41 -2.40 4.69 -8.97
C LYS A 41 -2.30 4.24 -10.40
N TRP A 42 -2.55 2.95 -10.67
CA TRP A 42 -2.48 2.45 -12.02
C TRP A 42 -3.75 1.71 -12.44
N LYS A 43 -4.01 1.74 -13.73
CA LYS A 43 -5.17 1.13 -14.37
C LYS A 43 -5.02 -0.39 -14.38
N ILE A 44 -6.05 -1.12 -13.92
CA ILE A 44 -6.12 -2.57 -14.04
C ILE A 44 -6.22 -2.93 -15.52
N GLN A 45 -5.43 -3.89 -15.97
CA GLN A 45 -5.49 -4.39 -17.33
C GLN A 45 -6.77 -5.23 -17.55
N ILE A 46 -7.27 -5.28 -18.78
CA ILE A 46 -8.60 -5.84 -19.11
C ILE A 46 -8.75 -7.32 -18.64
N TRP A 47 -7.66 -8.06 -18.58
CA TRP A 47 -7.63 -9.49 -18.17
C TRP A 47 -7.03 -9.73 -16.77
N GLU A 48 -6.80 -8.67 -16.00
CA GLU A 48 -6.13 -8.74 -14.71
C GLU A 48 -7.14 -8.54 -13.58
N ASP A 49 -7.06 -9.36 -12.54
CA ASP A 49 -7.81 -9.10 -11.31
C ASP A 49 -7.10 -8.03 -10.45
N GLU A 50 -7.86 -7.38 -9.59
CA GLU A 50 -7.40 -6.25 -8.76
C GLU A 50 -6.20 -6.62 -7.88
N LYS A 51 -6.17 -7.85 -7.35
CA LYS A 51 -5.07 -8.34 -6.52
C LYS A 51 -3.79 -8.54 -7.32
N LYS A 52 -3.89 -9.10 -8.52
CA LYS A 52 -2.73 -9.27 -9.42
C LYS A 52 -2.20 -7.93 -9.88
N ALA A 53 -3.10 -6.99 -10.21
CA ALA A 53 -2.73 -5.63 -10.54
C ALA A 53 -1.93 -4.97 -9.42
N ALA A 54 -2.42 -5.04 -8.17
CA ALA A 54 -1.73 -4.47 -7.03
C ALA A 54 -0.32 -5.07 -6.82
N VAL A 55 -0.16 -6.39 -6.99
CA VAL A 55 1.16 -7.07 -6.86
C VAL A 55 2.09 -6.69 -8.00
N ARG A 56 1.60 -6.61 -9.24
CA ARG A 56 2.39 -6.16 -10.40
C ARG A 56 2.91 -4.74 -10.21
N GLU A 57 2.04 -3.83 -9.79
CA GLU A 57 2.40 -2.43 -9.55
C GLU A 57 3.50 -2.28 -8.50
N ILE A 58 3.42 -3.04 -7.39
CA ILE A 58 4.49 -3.05 -6.39
C ILE A 58 5.82 -3.44 -7.03
N TRP A 59 5.84 -4.51 -7.85
CA TRP A 59 7.06 -4.94 -8.51
C TRP A 59 7.60 -3.88 -9.48
N GLU A 60 6.73 -3.28 -10.30
CA GLU A 60 7.10 -2.27 -11.29
C GLU A 60 7.70 -1.01 -10.64
N GLU A 61 7.26 -0.66 -9.44
CA GLU A 61 7.68 0.56 -8.75
C GLU A 61 8.83 0.36 -7.77
N THR A 62 8.85 -0.79 -7.10
CA THR A 62 9.76 -1.03 -5.96
C THR A 62 10.75 -2.14 -6.20
N GLY A 63 10.60 -2.92 -7.27
CA GLY A 63 11.37 -4.13 -7.49
C GLY A 63 11.05 -5.27 -6.51
N ILE A 64 10.08 -5.11 -5.60
CA ILE A 64 9.66 -6.17 -4.67
C ILE A 64 9.01 -7.31 -5.45
N LYS A 65 9.55 -8.50 -5.30
CA LYS A 65 9.05 -9.69 -6.00
C LYS A 65 7.77 -10.21 -5.34
N LYS A 66 6.94 -10.87 -6.16
CA LYS A 66 5.69 -11.48 -5.70
C LYS A 66 5.92 -12.50 -4.57
N GLU A 67 7.02 -13.25 -4.64
CA GLU A 67 7.40 -14.27 -3.66
C GLU A 67 7.68 -13.69 -2.28
N ASP A 68 8.08 -12.42 -2.24
CA ASP A 68 8.40 -11.69 -1.01
C ASP A 68 7.18 -10.97 -0.40
N LEU A 69 5.99 -11.15 -1.01
CA LEU A 69 4.75 -10.52 -0.59
C LEU A 69 3.70 -11.53 -0.16
N ILE A 70 3.13 -11.33 1.01
CA ILE A 70 1.92 -12.02 1.46
C ILE A 70 0.75 -11.03 1.39
N VAL A 71 -0.17 -11.25 0.46
CA VAL A 71 -1.41 -10.48 0.40
C VAL A 71 -2.31 -10.91 1.54
N LYS A 72 -2.50 -10.05 2.54
CA LYS A 72 -3.26 -10.33 3.76
C LYS A 72 -4.75 -10.23 3.50
N GLN A 73 -5.21 -9.10 3.03
CA GLN A 73 -6.61 -8.88 2.68
C GLN A 73 -6.86 -7.60 1.89
N MET A 74 -8.05 -7.52 1.30
CA MET A 74 -8.62 -6.29 0.80
C MET A 74 -9.11 -5.44 1.98
N LEU A 75 -8.70 -4.17 2.03
CA LEU A 75 -9.08 -3.24 3.10
C LEU A 75 -10.39 -2.52 2.78
N TRP A 76 -10.47 -1.95 1.58
CA TRP A 76 -11.57 -1.09 1.16
C TRP A 76 -11.55 -0.81 -0.34
N THR A 77 -12.69 -0.39 -0.89
CA THR A 77 -12.80 0.19 -2.23
C THR A 77 -13.37 1.60 -2.10
N THR A 78 -12.65 2.59 -2.60
CA THR A 78 -13.07 3.99 -2.65
C THR A 78 -13.48 4.38 -4.06
N SER A 79 -14.59 5.09 -4.18
CA SER A 79 -15.05 5.65 -5.45
C SER A 79 -14.67 7.12 -5.55
N LEU A 80 -13.80 7.45 -6.49
CA LEU A 80 -13.42 8.83 -6.82
C LEU A 80 -14.23 9.26 -8.04
N ARG A 81 -15.01 10.33 -7.90
CA ARG A 81 -15.84 10.86 -8.99
C ARG A 81 -15.24 12.16 -9.54
N SER A 82 -15.36 12.36 -10.84
CA SER A 82 -14.84 13.55 -11.52
C SER A 82 -15.48 14.85 -11.03
N SER A 83 -16.71 14.79 -10.52
CA SER A 83 -17.40 15.92 -9.88
C SER A 83 -16.72 16.41 -8.61
N ASP A 84 -15.96 15.55 -7.93
CA ASP A 84 -15.39 15.81 -6.61
C ASP A 84 -14.00 16.47 -6.69
N THR A 85 -13.41 16.51 -7.89
CA THR A 85 -12.05 17.04 -8.08
C THR A 85 -11.93 17.88 -9.36
N LYS A 86 -11.32 19.06 -9.25
CA LYS A 86 -11.03 19.94 -10.41
C LYS A 86 -9.97 19.37 -11.37
N PHE A 87 -9.32 18.27 -11.04
CA PHE A 87 -8.14 17.75 -11.73
C PHE A 87 -8.33 16.42 -12.44
N TRP A 88 -9.49 15.74 -12.28
CA TRP A 88 -9.72 14.41 -12.81
C TRP A 88 -11.00 14.40 -13.65
N HIS A 89 -10.87 14.03 -14.90
CA HIS A 89 -12.03 13.91 -15.82
C HIS A 89 -12.57 12.47 -15.89
N LEU A 90 -12.11 11.56 -15.01
CA LEU A 90 -12.50 10.16 -15.04
C LEU A 90 -12.97 9.71 -13.66
N ASP A 91 -14.10 9.02 -13.66
CA ASP A 91 -14.57 8.28 -12.48
C ASP A 91 -13.67 7.06 -12.23
N LYS A 92 -13.29 6.84 -10.96
CA LYS A 92 -12.41 5.72 -10.59
C LYS A 92 -12.93 5.00 -9.36
N ASP A 93 -12.85 3.68 -9.39
CA ASP A 93 -12.97 2.84 -8.20
C ASP A 93 -11.57 2.30 -7.86
N VAL A 94 -11.14 2.54 -6.63
CA VAL A 94 -9.80 2.18 -6.15
C VAL A 94 -9.92 1.16 -5.03
N THR A 95 -9.38 -0.03 -5.26
CA THR A 95 -9.35 -1.13 -4.27
C THR A 95 -7.99 -1.17 -3.57
N TYR A 96 -7.99 -1.18 -2.25
CA TYR A 96 -6.80 -1.19 -1.41
C TYR A 96 -6.53 -2.58 -0.84
N PHE A 97 -5.28 -3.03 -0.95
CA PHE A 97 -4.83 -4.31 -0.40
C PHE A 97 -3.77 -4.11 0.68
N LEU A 98 -3.91 -4.82 1.80
CA LEU A 98 -2.87 -4.92 2.82
C LEU A 98 -1.94 -6.07 2.47
N MET A 99 -0.63 -5.80 2.39
CA MET A 99 0.38 -6.79 2.02
C MET A 99 1.55 -6.75 3.00
N LYS A 100 1.97 -7.94 3.43
CA LYS A 100 3.14 -8.09 4.28
C LYS A 100 4.36 -8.39 3.41
N PHE A 101 5.40 -7.60 3.55
CA PHE A 101 6.72 -7.86 2.99
C PHE A 101 7.51 -8.76 3.92
N THR A 102 8.11 -9.82 3.38
CA THR A 102 8.73 -10.92 4.16
C THR A 102 10.22 -11.05 3.95
N TRP A 103 10.81 -10.21 3.10
CA TRP A 103 12.23 -10.21 2.80
C TRP A 103 12.96 -9.03 3.46
N ASP A 104 14.22 -8.79 3.10
CA ASP A 104 15.05 -7.73 3.66
C ASP A 104 14.51 -6.33 3.28
N PRO A 105 14.10 -5.50 4.25
CA PRO A 105 13.60 -4.15 4.00
C PRO A 105 14.59 -3.22 3.28
N LYS A 106 15.88 -3.58 3.26
CA LYS A 106 16.94 -2.82 2.57
C LYS A 106 17.10 -3.22 1.11
N SER A 107 16.44 -4.30 0.67
CA SER A 107 16.56 -4.84 -0.70
C SER A 107 15.71 -4.12 -1.73
N ILE A 108 14.99 -3.06 -1.36
CA ILE A 108 14.13 -2.31 -2.28
C ILE A 108 14.98 -1.51 -3.25
N ASN A 109 14.79 -1.77 -4.52
CA ASN A 109 15.34 -1.00 -5.63
C ASN A 109 14.20 -0.31 -6.36
N LEU A 110 14.03 0.99 -6.09
CA LEU A 110 13.06 1.78 -6.84
C LEU A 110 13.47 1.83 -8.31
N ILE A 111 12.54 1.47 -9.19
CA ILE A 111 12.77 1.53 -10.62
C ILE A 111 12.69 3.00 -11.03
N GLU A 112 13.82 3.57 -11.44
CA GLU A 112 13.89 4.95 -11.92
C GLU A 112 13.22 5.07 -13.30
N TRP A 113 12.20 5.89 -13.37
CA TRP A 113 11.63 6.34 -14.65
C TRP A 113 12.24 7.69 -15.02
N GLU A 114 12.53 7.93 -16.27
CA GLU A 114 13.24 9.11 -16.81
C GLU A 114 12.74 10.48 -16.29
N TRP A 115 11.57 10.53 -15.70
CA TRP A 115 10.89 11.79 -15.34
C TRP A 115 10.67 12.01 -13.85
N TYR A 116 11.06 11.05 -12.96
CA TYR A 116 10.81 11.13 -11.52
C TYR A 116 11.97 10.60 -10.70
N VAL A 117 12.33 11.33 -9.67
CA VAL A 117 13.20 10.82 -8.59
C VAL A 117 12.32 10.19 -7.54
N TRP A 118 12.53 8.92 -7.29
CA TRP A 118 11.81 8.14 -6.30
C TRP A 118 12.68 7.90 -5.08
N ILE A 119 12.12 8.14 -3.90
CA ILE A 119 12.77 7.82 -2.63
C ILE A 119 11.78 7.03 -1.82
N TYR A 120 12.21 5.91 -1.26
CA TYR A 120 11.39 5.15 -0.33
C TYR A 120 11.82 5.36 1.12
N LYS A 121 10.88 5.17 2.04
CA LYS A 121 11.10 5.14 3.48
C LYS A 121 10.20 4.08 4.10
N TRP A 122 10.74 3.31 5.00
CA TRP A 122 9.96 2.54 5.95
C TRP A 122 9.62 3.43 7.14
N ALA A 123 8.35 3.62 7.41
CA ALA A 123 7.85 4.60 8.37
C ALA A 123 7.00 3.95 9.46
N THR A 124 7.06 4.50 10.68
CA THR A 124 6.15 4.11 11.77
C THR A 124 4.72 4.57 11.47
N ILE A 125 3.75 4.07 12.24
CA ILE A 125 2.35 4.51 12.08
C ILE A 125 2.22 6.03 12.30
N GLU A 126 2.91 6.59 13.28
CA GLU A 126 2.89 8.01 13.60
C GLU A 126 3.46 8.84 12.45
N ASP A 127 4.61 8.43 11.92
CA ASP A 127 5.23 9.06 10.75
C ASP A 127 4.29 9.06 9.54
N VAL A 128 3.67 7.91 9.24
CA VAL A 128 2.76 7.75 8.11
C VAL A 128 1.57 8.69 8.25
N LEU A 129 0.92 8.70 9.42
CA LEU A 129 -0.24 9.55 9.67
C LEU A 129 0.10 11.03 9.61
N GLY A 130 1.33 11.43 9.96
CA GLY A 130 1.82 12.81 9.82
C GLY A 130 2.16 13.21 8.37
N LEU A 131 2.43 12.23 7.49
CA LEU A 131 2.90 12.46 6.13
C LEU A 131 1.80 12.37 5.06
N ILE A 132 0.75 11.60 5.30
CA ILE A 132 -0.36 11.40 4.36
C ILE A 132 -1.39 12.51 4.53
N TYR A 133 -1.68 13.22 3.44
CA TYR A 133 -2.63 14.33 3.42
C TYR A 133 -4.10 13.85 3.44
N TYR A 134 -4.40 12.73 2.76
CA TYR A 134 -5.77 12.25 2.56
C TYR A 134 -6.29 11.48 3.79
N GLU A 135 -7.40 11.95 4.37
CA GLU A 135 -7.94 11.36 5.61
C GLU A 135 -8.47 9.94 5.42
N ASP A 136 -9.07 9.63 4.26
CA ASP A 136 -9.52 8.28 3.92
C ASP A 136 -8.35 7.28 3.91
N ILE A 137 -7.18 7.67 3.40
CA ILE A 137 -5.97 6.85 3.43
C ILE A 137 -5.44 6.71 4.86
N ARG A 138 -5.47 7.78 5.65
CA ARG A 138 -5.07 7.74 7.07
C ARG A 138 -5.94 6.76 7.85
N GLU A 139 -7.26 6.75 7.61
CA GLU A 139 -8.17 5.78 8.22
C GLU A 139 -7.85 4.34 7.81
N LEU A 140 -7.53 4.08 6.54
CA LEU A 140 -7.11 2.77 6.08
C LEU A 140 -5.81 2.31 6.75
N ILE A 141 -4.85 3.21 6.94
CA ILE A 141 -3.60 2.91 7.66
C ILE A 141 -3.89 2.58 9.13
N ARG A 142 -4.72 3.38 9.84
CA ARG A 142 -5.12 3.09 11.22
C ARG A 142 -5.78 1.72 11.32
N LYS A 143 -6.75 1.45 10.45
CA LYS A 143 -7.43 0.15 10.38
C LYS A 143 -6.43 -0.99 10.17
N SER A 144 -5.53 -0.85 9.21
CA SER A 144 -4.51 -1.87 8.93
C SER A 144 -3.59 -2.13 10.14
N TYR A 145 -3.22 -1.09 10.88
CA TYR A 145 -2.41 -1.20 12.08
C TYR A 145 -3.08 -2.06 13.16
N PHE A 146 -4.34 -1.79 13.48
CA PHE A 146 -5.08 -2.59 14.45
C PHE A 146 -5.24 -4.05 14.01
N MET A 147 -5.50 -4.27 12.73
CA MET A 147 -5.62 -5.63 12.18
C MET A 147 -4.31 -6.42 12.32
N ILE A 148 -3.16 -5.79 12.06
CA ILE A 148 -1.83 -6.41 12.21
C ILE A 148 -1.58 -6.75 13.69
N LYS A 149 -1.92 -5.85 14.61
CA LYS A 149 -1.75 -6.07 16.05
C LYS A 149 -2.66 -7.18 16.59
N ASP A 150 -3.90 -7.24 16.13
CA ASP A 150 -4.86 -8.29 16.54
C ASP A 150 -4.45 -9.67 16.00
N GLU A 151 -3.95 -9.75 14.76
CA GLU A 151 -3.42 -11.00 14.20
C GLU A 151 -2.30 -11.56 15.07
N LYS A 152 -1.38 -10.69 15.48
CA LYS A 152 -0.29 -11.06 16.39
C LYS A 152 -0.82 -11.59 17.72
N LYS A 153 -1.74 -10.87 18.35
CA LYS A 153 -2.35 -11.28 19.63
C LYS A 153 -2.98 -12.66 19.50
N ASN A 154 -3.71 -12.94 18.43
CA ASN A 154 -4.34 -14.23 18.18
C ASN A 154 -3.32 -15.36 17.94
N GLN A 155 -2.18 -15.08 17.30
CA GLN A 155 -1.09 -16.04 17.14
C GLN A 155 -0.44 -16.40 18.48
N TRP A 156 -0.21 -15.44 19.36
CA TRP A 156 0.32 -15.69 20.70
C TRP A 156 -0.62 -16.54 21.56
N VAL A 157 -1.91 -16.26 21.52
CA VAL A 157 -2.92 -17.05 22.25
C VAL A 157 -2.91 -18.50 21.77
N LYS A 158 -2.85 -18.74 20.45
CA LYS A 158 -2.76 -20.10 19.91
C LYS A 158 -1.47 -20.80 20.31
N ALA A 159 -0.31 -20.15 20.19
CA ALA A 159 0.98 -20.74 20.58
C ALA A 159 1.00 -21.13 22.06
N SER A 160 0.54 -20.25 22.95
CA SER A 160 0.48 -20.54 24.39
C SER A 160 -0.50 -21.65 24.79
N PHE A 161 -1.48 -21.95 23.93
CA PHE A 161 -2.41 -23.07 24.15
C PHE A 161 -1.76 -24.41 23.77
N PHE A 162 -0.93 -24.44 22.72
CA PHE A 162 -0.21 -25.65 22.31
C PHE A 162 1.00 -26.00 23.19
N GLU A 163 1.59 -25.03 23.88
CA GLU A 163 2.67 -25.30 24.87
C GLU A 163 2.18 -25.91 26.18
N LYS A 164 0.88 -25.95 26.44
CA LYS A 164 0.24 -26.50 27.64
C LYS A 164 -0.39 -27.87 27.44
N LEU A 165 -0.29 -28.46 26.24
CA LEU A 165 -0.69 -29.84 25.92
C LEU A 165 0.50 -30.76 25.82
#